data_591b7cc5e007b84c8313707abcf40826
#
_entry.id   591b7cc5e007b84c8313707abcf40826
#
_cell.length_a   1.000
_cell.length_b   1.000
_cell.length_c   1.000
_cell.angle_alpha   90.00
_cell.angle_beta   90.00
_cell.angle_gamma   90.00
#
_symmetry.space_group_name_H-M   'P 1'
#
loop_
_entity.id
_entity.type
_entity.pdbx_description
1 polymer ?
#
loop_
_entity_poly.entity_id
_entity_poly.type
_entity_poly.pdbx_seq_one_letter_code
_entity_poly.pdbx_strand_id
1 'polypeptide(L)'
;MTDIFERVKSPFYHFGMLMRLNKIPYEDFKSYITDRLGDVAEQAAHIADEILAFTSCHPYYTQQLSFAVWNNLVAGKYEDVLQLAIEDIITTHDLDYERLWLNFNKTDKYVMVSICEGNNPAQDRNQPTSTMTSALLRLSKKGYIIRSDRYEIEDPFFRKWILKNMIE
;
A
#
# COMPACT_ATOMS: atom_id res chain seq x y z
N MET A 1 -0.03 -2.26 -16.50
CA MET A 1 0.82 -1.47 -17.43
C MET A 1 1.62 -2.33 -18.41
N THR A 2 2.00 -3.53 -18.08
CA THR A 2 2.73 -4.49 -18.96
C THR A 2 2.03 -4.79 -20.29
N ASP A 3 0.71 -4.88 -20.29
CA ASP A 3 -0.08 -5.22 -21.49
C ASP A 3 0.12 -4.28 -22.71
N ILE A 4 0.51 -3.02 -22.48
CA ILE A 4 0.69 -2.03 -23.58
C ILE A 4 1.99 -2.30 -24.34
N PHE A 5 3.03 -2.81 -23.67
CA PHE A 5 4.34 -3.03 -24.26
C PHE A 5 4.61 -4.49 -24.63
N GLU A 6 3.89 -5.44 -24.03
CA GLU A 6 4.13 -6.89 -24.23
C GLU A 6 3.17 -7.54 -25.26
N ARG A 7 2.03 -6.91 -25.57
CA ARG A 7 1.11 -7.47 -26.59
C ARG A 7 1.64 -7.23 -28.00
N VAL A 8 1.84 -8.30 -28.77
CA VAL A 8 2.31 -8.28 -30.18
C VAL A 8 1.51 -7.34 -31.08
N LYS A 9 0.24 -7.08 -30.78
CA LYS A 9 -0.64 -6.18 -31.54
C LYS A 9 -0.70 -4.75 -30.98
N SER A 10 0.09 -4.44 -29.93
CA SER A 10 0.14 -3.09 -29.38
C SER A 10 1.01 -2.18 -30.27
N PRO A 11 0.61 -0.92 -30.50
CA PRO A 11 1.45 0.06 -31.21
C PRO A 11 2.82 0.30 -30.53
N PHE A 12 2.93 -0.04 -29.25
CA PHE A 12 4.16 0.13 -28.45
C PHE A 12 4.94 -1.17 -28.25
N TYR A 13 4.57 -2.25 -28.95
CA TYR A 13 5.30 -3.51 -28.92
C TYR A 13 6.74 -3.30 -29.44
N HIS A 14 7.73 -3.65 -28.64
CA HIS A 14 9.16 -3.40 -28.89
C HIS A 14 9.58 -1.90 -28.99
N PHE A 15 8.74 -0.97 -28.57
CA PHE A 15 9.10 0.47 -28.65
C PHE A 15 10.10 0.92 -27.58
N GLY A 16 10.50 0.08 -26.65
CA GLY A 16 11.46 0.42 -25.60
C GLY A 16 12.02 -0.82 -24.90
N MET A 17 13.03 -0.60 -24.11
CA MET A 17 13.61 -1.63 -23.26
C MET A 17 12.78 -1.74 -21.97
N LEU A 18 12.20 -2.92 -21.74
CA LEU A 18 11.52 -3.22 -20.47
C LEU A 18 12.57 -3.39 -19.37
N MET A 19 12.63 -2.44 -18.46
CA MET A 19 13.48 -2.54 -17.27
C MET A 19 12.61 -2.92 -16.07
N ARG A 20 12.94 -4.02 -15.42
CA ARG A 20 12.32 -4.40 -14.15
C ARG A 20 13.08 -3.69 -13.02
N LEU A 21 12.39 -2.81 -12.33
CA LEU A 21 12.90 -2.22 -11.10
C LEU A 21 12.62 -3.20 -9.96
N ASN A 22 13.68 -3.66 -9.30
CA ASN A 22 13.56 -4.42 -8.06
C ASN A 22 13.19 -3.48 -6.91
N LYS A 23 12.70 -4.04 -5.80
CA LYS A 23 12.53 -3.27 -4.56
C LYS A 23 13.90 -2.73 -4.12
N ILE A 24 13.89 -1.51 -3.58
CA ILE A 24 15.08 -0.92 -2.96
C ILE A 24 15.43 -1.76 -1.73
N PRO A 25 16.70 -2.17 -1.54
CA PRO A 25 17.12 -2.86 -0.32
C PRO A 25 16.78 -2.04 0.92
N TYR A 26 16.37 -2.71 1.98
CA TYR A 26 15.92 -2.05 3.22
C TYR A 26 16.95 -1.06 3.77
N GLU A 27 18.21 -1.49 3.88
CA GLU A 27 19.28 -0.66 4.46
C GLU A 27 19.58 0.59 3.62
N ASP A 28 19.59 0.45 2.29
CA ASP A 28 19.79 1.59 1.38
C ASP A 28 18.65 2.59 1.49
N PHE A 29 17.41 2.07 1.60
CA PHE A 29 16.23 2.92 1.72
C PHE A 29 16.17 3.60 3.08
N LYS A 30 16.48 2.87 4.16
CA LYS A 30 16.59 3.42 5.51
C LYS A 30 17.64 4.52 5.59
N SER A 31 18.86 4.26 5.08
CA SER A 31 19.93 5.26 5.05
C SER A 31 19.48 6.54 4.35
N TYR A 32 18.88 6.40 3.16
CA TYR A 32 18.37 7.55 2.40
C TYR A 32 17.32 8.38 3.16
N ILE A 33 16.36 7.71 3.81
CA ILE A 33 15.31 8.40 4.58
C ILE A 33 15.92 9.06 5.81
N THR A 34 16.79 8.34 6.54
CA THR A 34 17.48 8.86 7.73
C THR A 34 18.26 10.12 7.41
N ASP A 35 19.03 10.11 6.33
CA ASP A 35 19.82 11.27 5.91
C ASP A 35 18.92 12.48 5.59
N ARG A 36 17.74 12.25 5.00
CA ARG A 36 16.80 13.33 4.66
C ARG A 36 16.03 13.87 5.86
N LEU A 37 15.73 13.04 6.84
CA LEU A 37 15.06 13.46 8.07
C LEU A 37 16.03 13.98 9.14
N GLY A 38 17.34 13.70 9.03
CA GLY A 38 18.35 14.05 10.03
C GLY A 38 18.46 15.55 10.33
N ASP A 39 18.14 16.40 9.36
CA ASP A 39 18.14 17.85 9.54
C ASP A 39 16.94 18.36 10.36
N VAL A 40 15.87 17.56 10.51
CA VAL A 40 14.62 17.98 11.13
C VAL A 40 14.17 17.09 12.30
N ALA A 41 14.82 15.95 12.53
CA ALA A 41 14.48 15.03 13.61
C ALA A 41 15.71 14.34 14.21
N GLU A 42 15.84 14.40 15.54
CA GLU A 42 16.90 13.67 16.27
C GLU A 42 16.73 12.13 16.17
N GLN A 43 15.49 11.64 16.04
CA GLN A 43 15.16 10.22 15.94
C GLN A 43 14.94 9.76 14.48
N ALA A 44 15.59 10.39 13.52
CA ALA A 44 15.39 10.13 12.08
C ALA A 44 15.49 8.65 11.69
N ALA A 45 16.45 7.92 12.28
CA ALA A 45 16.63 6.49 12.01
C ALA A 45 15.46 5.62 12.50
N HIS A 46 14.88 5.94 13.65
CA HIS A 46 13.71 5.25 14.18
C HIS A 46 12.46 5.55 13.32
N ILE A 47 12.24 6.80 12.99
CA ILE A 47 11.15 7.21 12.10
C ILE A 47 11.27 6.53 10.72
N ALA A 48 12.48 6.40 10.19
CA ALA A 48 12.73 5.69 8.94
C ALA A 48 12.33 4.21 9.03
N ASP A 49 12.67 3.52 10.15
CA ASP A 49 12.26 2.13 10.37
C ASP A 49 10.74 2.00 10.41
N GLU A 50 10.04 2.88 11.11
CA GLU A 50 8.59 2.86 11.21
C GLU A 50 7.92 3.11 9.85
N ILE A 51 8.41 4.08 9.06
CA ILE A 51 7.94 4.35 7.70
C ILE A 51 8.07 3.09 6.82
N LEU A 52 9.25 2.45 6.83
CA LEU A 52 9.53 1.27 6.02
C LEU A 52 8.71 0.06 6.46
N ALA A 53 8.51 -0.10 7.76
CA ALA A 53 7.65 -1.15 8.32
C ALA A 53 6.18 -0.99 7.86
N PHE A 54 5.64 0.23 7.96
CA PHE A 54 4.27 0.53 7.56
C PHE A 54 4.04 0.34 6.06
N THR A 55 4.99 0.77 5.24
CA THR A 55 4.87 0.74 3.76
C THR A 55 5.39 -0.53 3.12
N SER A 56 5.92 -1.47 3.92
CA SER A 56 6.58 -2.69 3.43
C SER A 56 7.64 -2.41 2.35
N CYS A 57 8.39 -1.32 2.49
CA CYS A 57 9.41 -0.82 1.55
C CYS A 57 8.85 -0.58 0.13
N HIS A 58 7.56 -0.33 -0.03
CA HIS A 58 6.99 -0.01 -1.33
C HIS A 58 7.39 1.43 -1.74
N PRO A 59 8.13 1.64 -2.85
CA PRO A 59 8.74 2.94 -3.16
C PRO A 59 7.77 4.12 -3.16
N TYR A 60 6.60 3.94 -3.77
CA TYR A 60 5.58 4.99 -3.87
C TYR A 60 5.04 5.39 -2.49
N TYR A 61 4.58 4.41 -1.70
CA TYR A 61 3.99 4.67 -0.38
C TYR A 61 5.03 5.16 0.63
N THR A 62 6.27 4.65 0.53
CA THR A 62 7.38 5.12 1.36
C THR A 62 7.69 6.58 1.08
N GLN A 63 7.78 6.97 -0.20
CA GLN A 63 8.01 8.37 -0.58
C GLN A 63 6.87 9.27 -0.08
N GLN A 64 5.61 8.86 -0.27
CA GLN A 64 4.44 9.63 0.16
C GLN A 64 4.43 9.85 1.67
N LEU A 65 4.66 8.78 2.45
CA LEU A 65 4.68 8.87 3.91
C LEU A 65 5.87 9.67 4.41
N SER A 66 7.08 9.45 3.87
CA SER A 66 8.27 10.22 4.24
C SER A 66 8.09 11.71 4.01
N PHE A 67 7.45 12.09 2.90
CA PHE A 67 7.15 13.50 2.61
C PHE A 67 6.14 14.10 3.59
N ALA A 68 5.08 13.37 3.94
CA ALA A 68 4.11 13.82 4.93
C ALA A 68 4.72 13.96 6.33
N VAL A 69 5.56 13.00 6.73
CA VAL A 69 6.32 13.06 7.99
C VAL A 69 7.24 14.28 8.00
N TRP A 70 8.02 14.49 6.94
CA TRP A 70 8.92 15.64 6.83
C TRP A 70 8.15 16.98 6.95
N ASN A 71 7.01 17.12 6.29
CA ASN A 71 6.17 18.31 6.39
C ASN A 71 5.69 18.56 7.81
N ASN A 72 5.26 17.51 8.54
CA ASN A 72 4.80 17.63 9.92
C ASN A 72 5.96 18.02 10.85
N LEU A 73 7.15 17.45 10.68
CA LEU A 73 8.35 17.82 11.44
C LEU A 73 8.75 19.29 11.22
N VAL A 74 8.77 19.75 9.97
CA VAL A 74 9.07 21.16 9.64
C VAL A 74 8.02 22.12 10.22
N ALA A 75 6.77 21.67 10.34
CA ALA A 75 5.70 22.42 11.00
C ALA A 75 5.77 22.37 12.55
N GLY A 76 6.79 21.73 13.13
CA GLY A 76 6.99 21.63 14.57
C GLY A 76 6.11 20.61 15.28
N LYS A 77 5.56 19.65 14.54
CA LYS A 77 4.75 18.55 15.07
C LYS A 77 5.64 17.33 15.27
N TYR A 78 6.08 17.11 16.50
CA TYR A 78 7.03 16.01 16.81
C TYR A 78 6.37 14.82 17.50
N GLU A 79 5.24 15.04 18.21
CA GLU A 79 4.50 13.98 18.88
C GLU A 79 3.71 13.17 17.84
N ASP A 80 3.81 11.85 17.90
CA ASP A 80 3.10 10.90 17.03
C ASP A 80 3.15 11.26 15.54
N VAL A 81 4.29 11.82 15.09
CA VAL A 81 4.45 12.37 13.73
C VAL A 81 4.09 11.38 12.63
N LEU A 82 4.39 10.08 12.82
CA LEU A 82 4.04 9.05 11.86
C LEU A 82 2.53 8.87 11.77
N GLN A 83 1.85 8.75 12.91
CA GLN A 83 0.39 8.57 12.96
C GLN A 83 -0.32 9.79 12.36
N LEU A 84 0.13 11.00 12.69
CA LEU A 84 -0.39 12.24 12.09
C LEU A 84 -0.22 12.23 10.56
N ALA A 85 0.95 11.85 10.06
CA ALA A 85 1.20 11.78 8.63
C ALA A 85 0.31 10.74 7.92
N ILE A 86 0.08 9.58 8.54
CA ILE A 86 -0.83 8.55 8.03
C ILE A 86 -2.26 9.09 7.96
N GLU A 87 -2.72 9.76 9.01
CA GLU A 87 -4.07 10.35 9.07
C GLU A 87 -4.27 11.46 8.06
N ASP A 88 -3.27 12.32 7.87
CA ASP A 88 -3.28 13.38 6.84
C ASP A 88 -3.43 12.80 5.43
N ILE A 89 -2.70 11.71 5.12
CA ILE A 89 -2.79 11.02 3.84
C ILE A 89 -4.17 10.38 3.67
N ILE A 90 -4.67 9.66 4.68
CA ILE A 90 -5.98 9.01 4.64
C ILE A 90 -7.08 10.04 4.44
N THR A 91 -7.04 11.15 5.18
CA THR A 91 -8.03 12.23 5.07
C THR A 91 -8.01 12.88 3.68
N THR A 92 -6.82 13.08 3.13
CA THR A 92 -6.66 13.64 1.77
C THR A 92 -7.27 12.74 0.70
N HIS A 93 -7.19 11.42 0.88
CA HIS A 93 -7.69 10.43 -0.09
C HIS A 93 -9.04 9.82 0.29
N ASP A 94 -9.71 10.32 1.33
CA ASP A 94 -10.94 9.71 1.88
C ASP A 94 -12.02 9.48 0.82
N LEU A 95 -12.35 10.50 0.03
CA LEU A 95 -13.35 10.39 -1.04
C LEU A 95 -12.96 9.39 -2.14
N ASP A 96 -11.66 9.28 -2.44
CA ASP A 96 -11.18 8.34 -3.46
C ASP A 96 -11.25 6.90 -2.93
N TYR A 97 -10.94 6.69 -1.66
CA TYR A 97 -11.07 5.40 -0.99
C TYR A 97 -12.55 4.99 -0.85
N GLU A 98 -13.42 5.93 -0.50
CA GLU A 98 -14.87 5.66 -0.46
C GLU A 98 -15.40 5.26 -1.84
N ARG A 99 -15.05 5.99 -2.90
CA ARG A 99 -15.43 5.65 -4.29
C ARG A 99 -14.90 4.29 -4.70
N LEU A 100 -13.63 4.00 -4.37
CA LEU A 100 -13.03 2.70 -4.63
C LEU A 100 -13.78 1.59 -3.92
N TRP A 101 -14.10 1.79 -2.64
CA TRP A 101 -14.86 0.84 -1.83
C TRP A 101 -16.25 0.58 -2.37
N LEU A 102 -16.95 1.62 -2.81
CA LEU A 102 -18.30 1.49 -3.38
C LEU A 102 -18.30 0.70 -4.70
N ASN A 103 -17.22 0.72 -5.46
CA ASN A 103 -17.08 -0.06 -6.69
C ASN A 103 -16.80 -1.55 -6.49
N PHE A 104 -16.49 -1.99 -5.28
CA PHE A 104 -16.33 -3.41 -4.98
C PHE A 104 -17.70 -4.08 -4.80
N ASN A 105 -17.83 -5.29 -5.35
CA ASN A 105 -18.98 -6.14 -5.07
C ASN A 105 -18.89 -6.73 -3.65
N LYS A 106 -19.99 -7.37 -3.18
CA LYS A 106 -20.08 -7.93 -1.83
C LYS A 106 -18.96 -8.92 -1.51
N THR A 107 -18.59 -9.77 -2.47
CA THR A 107 -17.53 -10.76 -2.29
C THR A 107 -16.14 -10.10 -2.22
N ASP A 108 -15.89 -9.08 -3.04
CA ASP A 108 -14.63 -8.35 -3.00
C ASP A 108 -14.46 -7.64 -1.65
N LYS A 109 -15.51 -6.97 -1.16
CA LYS A 109 -15.55 -6.34 0.17
C LYS A 109 -15.25 -7.33 1.28
N TYR A 110 -15.91 -8.50 1.24
CA TYR A 110 -15.67 -9.56 2.20
C TYR A 110 -14.19 -10.01 2.21
N VAL A 111 -13.62 -10.25 1.03
CA VAL A 111 -12.20 -10.62 0.89
C VAL A 111 -11.27 -9.54 1.45
N MET A 112 -11.54 -8.27 1.14
CA MET A 112 -10.73 -7.15 1.61
C MET A 112 -10.77 -7.01 3.14
N VAL A 113 -11.96 -7.09 3.74
CA VAL A 113 -12.13 -7.07 5.21
C VAL A 113 -11.41 -8.26 5.86
N SER A 114 -11.61 -9.46 5.34
CA SER A 114 -10.97 -10.67 5.84
C SER A 114 -9.44 -10.57 5.84
N ILE A 115 -8.85 -10.00 4.78
CA ILE A 115 -7.41 -9.74 4.70
C ILE A 115 -6.98 -8.69 5.74
N CYS A 116 -7.77 -7.62 5.94
CA CYS A 116 -7.48 -6.59 6.94
C CYS A 116 -7.43 -7.17 8.36
N GLU A 117 -8.31 -8.11 8.67
CA GLU A 117 -8.37 -8.83 9.95
C GLU A 117 -7.25 -9.87 10.11
N GLY A 118 -6.42 -10.08 9.09
CA GLY A 118 -5.33 -11.06 9.10
C GLY A 118 -5.76 -12.48 8.76
N ASN A 119 -7.02 -12.67 8.34
CA ASN A 119 -7.55 -13.98 7.93
C ASN A 119 -7.10 -14.33 6.51
N ASN A 120 -7.11 -15.63 6.19
CA ASN A 120 -6.89 -16.11 4.82
C ASN A 120 -8.23 -16.44 4.16
N PRO A 121 -8.75 -15.60 3.24
CA PRO A 121 -10.04 -15.83 2.60
C PRO A 121 -10.12 -17.14 1.80
N ALA A 122 -8.98 -17.67 1.33
CA ALA A 122 -8.93 -18.93 0.60
C ALA A 122 -9.22 -20.16 1.48
N GLN A 123 -9.11 -20.02 2.80
CA GLN A 123 -9.32 -21.09 3.79
C GLN A 123 -10.66 -20.96 4.53
N ASP A 124 -11.45 -19.96 4.18
CA ASP A 124 -12.76 -19.75 4.82
C ASP A 124 -13.74 -20.84 4.42
N ARG A 125 -14.16 -21.64 5.41
CA ARG A 125 -15.10 -22.76 5.23
C ARG A 125 -16.56 -22.31 5.09
N ASN A 126 -16.87 -21.06 5.42
CA ASN A 126 -18.22 -20.51 5.37
C ASN A 126 -18.58 -19.98 3.97
N GLN A 127 -17.61 -19.94 3.06
CA GLN A 127 -17.80 -19.41 1.71
C GLN A 127 -17.41 -20.44 0.64
N PRO A 128 -18.10 -20.47 -0.51
CA PRO A 128 -17.72 -21.36 -1.61
C PRO A 128 -16.30 -21.06 -2.10
N THR A 129 -15.42 -22.07 -2.09
CA THR A 129 -14.01 -21.93 -2.48
C THR A 129 -13.83 -21.33 -3.87
N SER A 130 -14.67 -21.70 -4.84
CA SER A 130 -14.62 -21.16 -6.21
C SER A 130 -14.90 -19.65 -6.24
N THR A 131 -15.83 -19.17 -5.42
CA THR A 131 -16.19 -17.75 -5.32
C THR A 131 -15.04 -16.95 -4.72
N MET A 132 -14.40 -17.44 -3.65
CA MET A 132 -13.25 -16.81 -3.01
C MET A 132 -12.05 -16.79 -3.95
N THR A 133 -11.73 -17.90 -4.61
CA THR A 133 -10.64 -17.96 -5.58
C THR A 133 -10.83 -16.96 -6.73
N SER A 134 -12.05 -16.86 -7.27
CA SER A 134 -12.38 -15.91 -8.33
C SER A 134 -12.21 -14.46 -7.89
N ALA A 135 -12.62 -14.11 -6.66
CA ALA A 135 -12.46 -12.78 -6.09
C ALA A 135 -10.97 -12.45 -5.88
N LEU A 136 -10.21 -13.36 -5.27
CA LEU A 136 -8.77 -13.21 -5.06
C LEU A 136 -8.01 -12.99 -6.37
N LEU A 137 -8.31 -13.79 -7.40
CA LEU A 137 -7.70 -13.62 -8.73
C LEU A 137 -8.03 -12.26 -9.35
N ARG A 138 -9.30 -11.83 -9.24
CA ARG A 138 -9.74 -10.53 -9.76
C ARG A 138 -9.07 -9.36 -9.06
N LEU A 139 -9.04 -9.39 -7.72
CA LEU A 139 -8.41 -8.34 -6.91
C LEU A 139 -6.90 -8.27 -7.14
N SER A 140 -6.21 -9.43 -7.21
CA SER A 140 -4.78 -9.49 -7.54
C SER A 140 -4.48 -8.97 -8.93
N LYS A 141 -5.30 -9.34 -9.95
CA LYS A 141 -5.14 -8.86 -11.33
C LYS A 141 -5.30 -7.35 -11.44
N LYS A 142 -6.16 -6.76 -10.60
CA LYS A 142 -6.38 -5.31 -10.54
C LYS A 142 -5.33 -4.59 -9.69
N GLY A 143 -4.45 -5.31 -8.98
CA GLY A 143 -3.42 -4.73 -8.12
C GLY A 143 -3.92 -4.22 -6.78
N TYR A 144 -5.10 -4.64 -6.32
CA TYR A 144 -5.61 -4.26 -5.00
C TYR A 144 -5.05 -5.09 -3.87
N ILE A 145 -4.69 -6.32 -4.18
CA ILE A 145 -4.03 -7.23 -3.24
C ILE A 145 -2.80 -7.85 -3.88
N ILE A 146 -1.80 -8.11 -3.05
CA ILE A 146 -0.59 -8.85 -3.41
C ILE A 146 -0.55 -10.16 -2.63
N ARG A 147 0.22 -11.12 -3.13
CA ARG A 147 0.47 -12.38 -2.47
C ARG A 147 1.97 -12.54 -2.30
N SER A 148 2.41 -12.55 -1.05
CA SER A 148 3.72 -13.02 -0.62
C SER A 148 3.54 -14.38 0.08
N ASP A 149 3.80 -14.47 1.36
CA ASP A 149 3.46 -15.63 2.19
C ASP A 149 1.96 -15.70 2.47
N ARG A 150 1.33 -14.55 2.56
CA ARG A 150 -0.11 -14.36 2.73
C ARG A 150 -0.65 -13.32 1.74
N TYR A 151 -1.97 -13.19 1.67
CA TYR A 151 -2.60 -12.08 0.95
C TYR A 151 -2.52 -10.81 1.79
N GLU A 152 -2.16 -9.72 1.15
CA GLU A 152 -2.06 -8.38 1.76
C GLU A 152 -2.69 -7.35 0.83
N ILE A 153 -3.27 -6.30 1.40
CA ILE A 153 -3.73 -5.16 0.62
C ILE A 153 -2.49 -4.38 0.17
N GLU A 154 -2.42 -4.07 -1.11
CA GLU A 154 -1.24 -3.45 -1.71
C GLU A 154 -1.02 -2.02 -1.20
N ASP A 155 -2.10 -1.23 -1.05
CA ASP A 155 -2.07 0.12 -0.50
C ASP A 155 -2.23 0.08 1.03
N PRO A 156 -1.19 0.41 1.83
CA PRO A 156 -1.25 0.37 3.28
C PRO A 156 -2.18 1.44 3.88
N PHE A 157 -2.36 2.58 3.20
CA PHE A 157 -3.28 3.62 3.65
C PHE A 157 -4.73 3.21 3.41
N PHE A 158 -5.02 2.60 2.26
CA PHE A 158 -6.35 2.04 2.01
C PHE A 158 -6.69 0.91 2.99
N ARG A 159 -5.72 0.05 3.33
CA ARG A 159 -5.88 -0.95 4.38
C ARG A 159 -6.27 -0.30 5.71
N LYS A 160 -5.58 0.77 6.12
CA LYS A 160 -5.87 1.50 7.36
C LYS A 160 -7.25 2.18 7.29
N TRP A 161 -7.61 2.72 6.12
CA TRP A 161 -8.93 3.29 5.87
C TRP A 161 -10.06 2.25 6.04
N ILE A 162 -9.90 1.04 5.49
CA ILE A 162 -10.87 -0.06 5.65
C ILE A 162 -11.02 -0.44 7.13
N LEU A 163 -9.91 -0.60 7.85
CA LEU A 163 -9.95 -0.91 9.28
C LEU A 163 -10.77 0.12 10.05
N LYS A 164 -10.53 1.40 9.81
CA LYS A 164 -11.19 2.51 10.50
C LYS A 164 -12.68 2.64 10.17
N ASN A 165 -13.06 2.48 8.90
CA ASN A 165 -14.41 2.85 8.46
C ASN A 165 -15.34 1.64 8.27
N MET A 166 -14.81 0.42 8.18
CA MET A 166 -15.61 -0.77 7.82
C MET A 166 -15.59 -1.85 8.89
N ILE A 167 -14.70 -1.78 9.88
CA ILE A 167 -14.51 -2.81 10.91
C ILE A 167 -14.70 -2.23 12.31
N GLU A 168 -14.20 -1.03 12.61
CA GLU A 168 -14.43 -0.30 13.87
C GLU A 168 -15.81 0.35 13.88
#